data_b4e1c86545fd1aeb098f9d64ae14c364
#
_entry.id   b4e1c86545fd1aeb098f9d64ae14c364
#
_cell.length_a   1.000
_cell.length_b   1.000
_cell.length_c   1.000
_cell.angle_alpha   90.00
_cell.angle_beta   90.00
_cell.angle_gamma   90.00
#
_symmetry.space_group_name_H-M   'P 1'
#
loop_
_entity.id
_entity.type
_entity.pdbx_description
1 polymer ?
#
loop_
_entity_poly.entity_id
_entity_poly.type
_entity_poly.pdbx_seq_one_letter_code
_entity_poly.pdbx_strand_id
1 'polypeptide(L)'
;GIELSVNWRKEFTKDLYVDFRGNFTYTENKYVNLDEPVYPYVWKTSTGKPLSRTTGYIAQGLFSSQEEIDNSPTQNLGSTVKPGDIKYRDVNGDGKIDGSDQVMISPYGTTPRIQYGLGMNVTYKKFDFGVFFNGSAKRTIMISGISPFGQSDYNVMQFIADDYWSESNPNPNAKYPRLGLTSSQTANNTVASTYWMRNGNFIRFKTLELGYKFKYGRVYLNGDNIAVFS
;
A
#
# COMPACT_ATOMS: atom_id res chain seq x y z
N GLY A 1 -14.54 -3.15 -16.99
CA GLY A 1 -13.10 -3.31 -17.12
C GLY A 1 -12.62 -3.11 -18.54
N ILE A 2 -11.32 -2.88 -18.68
CA ILE A 2 -10.64 -2.76 -19.99
C ILE A 2 -9.42 -3.65 -19.92
N GLU A 3 -9.21 -4.44 -20.97
CA GLU A 3 -8.05 -5.30 -21.10
C GLU A 3 -7.44 -5.10 -22.50
N LEU A 4 -6.15 -4.83 -22.54
CA LEU A 4 -5.39 -4.62 -23.76
C LEU A 4 -4.18 -5.56 -23.75
N SER A 5 -3.95 -6.20 -24.91
CA SER A 5 -2.76 -6.99 -25.15
C SER A 5 -2.18 -6.63 -26.52
N VAL A 6 -0.90 -6.35 -26.56
CA VAL A 6 -0.16 -6.02 -27.76
C VAL A 6 0.99 -6.99 -27.89
N ASN A 7 1.05 -7.66 -29.04
CA ASN A 7 2.17 -8.48 -29.43
C ASN A 7 2.63 -8.00 -30.82
N TRP A 8 3.83 -7.50 -30.88
CA TRP A 8 4.40 -6.99 -32.11
C TRP A 8 5.74 -7.66 -32.36
N ARG A 9 5.90 -8.16 -33.56
CA ARG A 9 7.09 -8.87 -34.02
C ARG A 9 7.55 -8.31 -35.33
N LYS A 10 8.85 -8.08 -35.48
CA LYS A 10 9.43 -7.62 -36.72
C LYS A 10 10.84 -8.14 -36.92
N GLU A 11 11.06 -8.66 -38.12
CA GLU A 11 12.37 -8.90 -38.67
C GLU A 11 12.76 -7.67 -39.49
N PHE A 12 13.76 -6.92 -39.00
CA PHE A 12 14.28 -5.72 -39.66
C PHE A 12 15.30 -6.10 -40.71
N THR A 13 16.11 -7.09 -40.42
CA THR A 13 17.09 -7.69 -41.33
C THR A 13 17.19 -9.18 -41.00
N LYS A 14 17.84 -10.00 -41.87
CA LYS A 14 18.09 -11.41 -41.56
C LYS A 14 18.84 -11.64 -40.23
N ASP A 15 19.48 -10.61 -39.71
CA ASP A 15 20.26 -10.67 -38.46
C ASP A 15 19.60 -9.98 -37.28
N LEU A 16 18.57 -9.14 -37.51
CA LEU A 16 17.93 -8.35 -36.46
C LEU A 16 16.43 -8.66 -36.38
N TYR A 17 16.05 -9.25 -35.27
CA TYR A 17 14.68 -9.58 -34.91
C TYR A 17 14.29 -8.92 -33.58
N VAL A 18 13.11 -8.34 -33.54
CA VAL A 18 12.57 -7.69 -32.34
C VAL A 18 11.17 -8.24 -32.05
N ASP A 19 10.95 -8.63 -30.82
CA ASP A 19 9.66 -9.04 -30.27
C ASP A 19 9.31 -8.11 -29.11
N PHE A 20 8.17 -7.45 -29.20
CA PHE A 20 7.62 -6.59 -28.17
C PHE A 20 6.28 -7.15 -27.72
N ARG A 21 6.04 -7.18 -26.41
CA ARG A 21 4.77 -7.57 -25.80
C ARG A 21 4.40 -6.60 -24.71
N GLY A 22 3.12 -6.21 -24.69
CA GLY A 22 2.56 -5.37 -23.66
C GLY A 22 1.19 -5.89 -23.25
N ASN A 23 0.88 -5.79 -21.98
CA ASN A 23 -0.46 -6.02 -21.46
C ASN A 23 -0.83 -4.91 -20.48
N PHE A 24 -2.09 -4.58 -20.47
CA PHE A 24 -2.68 -3.60 -19.56
C PHE A 24 -4.08 -4.07 -19.19
N THR A 25 -4.38 -4.10 -17.90
CA THR A 25 -5.70 -4.43 -17.38
C THR A 25 -6.15 -3.33 -16.44
N TYR A 26 -7.36 -2.83 -16.65
CA TYR A 26 -8.06 -1.94 -15.72
C TYR A 26 -9.37 -2.59 -15.30
N THR A 27 -9.57 -2.71 -14.00
CA THR A 27 -10.82 -3.24 -13.42
C THR A 27 -11.39 -2.28 -12.40
N GLU A 28 -12.69 -2.10 -12.44
CA GLU A 28 -13.42 -1.33 -11.45
C GLU A 28 -14.76 -2.00 -11.17
N ASN A 29 -15.12 -2.03 -9.90
CA ASN A 29 -16.41 -2.51 -9.43
C ASN A 29 -16.99 -1.54 -8.40
N LYS A 30 -18.31 -1.57 -8.25
CA LYS A 30 -19.03 -0.82 -7.22
C LYS A 30 -20.29 -1.57 -6.80
N TYR A 31 -20.76 -1.30 -5.61
CA TYR A 31 -22.10 -1.70 -5.19
C TYR A 31 -23.12 -0.89 -5.98
N VAL A 32 -23.96 -1.57 -6.77
CA VAL A 32 -25.03 -0.91 -7.54
C VAL A 32 -26.27 -0.79 -6.66
N ASN A 33 -26.61 -1.87 -5.99
CA ASN A 33 -27.71 -1.95 -5.04
C ASN A 33 -27.33 -2.87 -3.89
N LEU A 34 -27.59 -2.43 -2.68
CA LEU A 34 -27.32 -3.18 -1.46
C LEU A 34 -28.49 -2.91 -0.49
N ASP A 35 -28.99 -3.95 0.16
CA ASP A 35 -29.96 -3.81 1.23
C ASP A 35 -29.22 -3.29 2.48
N GLU A 36 -29.26 -1.97 2.67
CA GLU A 36 -28.58 -1.29 3.76
C GLU A 36 -29.58 -0.59 4.68
N PRO A 37 -29.34 -0.59 5.98
CA PRO A 37 -30.12 0.23 6.89
C PRO A 37 -29.94 1.71 6.60
N VAL A 38 -30.86 2.52 7.05
CA VAL A 38 -30.70 3.99 6.99
C VAL A 38 -29.61 4.39 8.00
N TYR A 39 -28.45 4.79 7.50
CA TYR A 39 -27.37 5.30 8.33
C TYR A 39 -27.55 6.79 8.63
N PRO A 40 -27.23 7.26 9.84
CA PRO A 40 -27.30 8.69 10.19
C PRO A 40 -26.28 9.52 9.38
N TYR A 41 -25.23 8.88 8.86
CA TYR A 41 -24.14 9.55 8.13
C TYR A 41 -23.98 8.96 6.74
N VAL A 42 -23.95 9.82 5.71
CA VAL A 42 -23.82 9.43 4.29
C VAL A 42 -22.55 8.64 4.01
N TRP A 43 -21.46 8.91 4.73
CA TRP A 43 -20.21 8.17 4.52
C TRP A 43 -20.26 6.71 4.96
N LYS A 44 -21.26 6.29 5.74
CA LYS A 44 -21.47 4.89 6.14
C LYS A 44 -22.10 4.03 5.04
N THR A 45 -22.84 4.62 4.11
CA THR A 45 -23.45 3.85 3.01
C THR A 45 -22.38 3.23 2.10
N SER A 46 -22.64 2.03 1.60
CA SER A 46 -21.77 1.31 0.66
C SER A 46 -22.25 1.42 -0.77
N THR A 47 -23.55 1.58 -0.99
CA THR A 47 -24.15 1.72 -2.32
C THR A 47 -23.50 2.89 -3.08
N GLY A 48 -23.13 2.65 -4.31
CA GLY A 48 -22.41 3.58 -5.18
C GLY A 48 -20.88 3.61 -4.97
N LYS A 49 -20.37 3.03 -3.87
CA LYS A 49 -18.94 3.00 -3.56
C LYS A 49 -18.26 1.74 -4.08
N PRO A 50 -16.93 1.78 -4.29
CA PRO A 50 -16.17 0.61 -4.69
C PRO A 50 -16.27 -0.54 -3.68
N LEU A 51 -16.29 -1.78 -4.18
CA LEU A 51 -16.25 -2.98 -3.34
C LEU A 51 -14.91 -3.07 -2.56
N SER A 52 -13.81 -2.88 -3.29
CA SER A 52 -12.44 -2.94 -2.74
C SER A 52 -11.95 -1.56 -2.34
N ARG A 53 -12.64 -0.89 -1.42
CA ARG A 53 -12.20 0.37 -0.82
C ARG A 53 -11.50 0.12 0.51
N THR A 54 -10.71 1.08 0.96
CA THR A 54 -10.16 1.11 2.31
C THR A 54 -10.95 2.07 3.17
N THR A 55 -11.45 1.60 4.30
CA THR A 55 -12.13 2.40 5.31
C THR A 55 -11.26 2.50 6.57
N GLY A 56 -11.38 3.59 7.29
CA GLY A 56 -10.61 3.81 8.51
C GLY A 56 -10.76 5.24 9.02
N TYR A 57 -9.89 5.59 9.96
CA TYR A 57 -9.86 6.90 10.60
C TYR A 57 -8.90 7.85 9.88
N ILE A 58 -9.19 9.15 9.94
CA ILE A 58 -8.29 10.20 9.44
C ILE A 58 -7.35 10.58 10.57
N ALA A 59 -6.07 10.25 10.45
CA ALA A 59 -5.05 10.63 11.41
C ALA A 59 -4.64 12.10 11.23
N GLN A 60 -4.37 12.77 12.34
CA GLN A 60 -3.93 14.16 12.41
C GLN A 60 -2.50 14.30 12.97
N GLY A 61 -1.80 13.20 13.25
CA GLY A 61 -0.48 13.16 13.84
C GLY A 61 -0.47 12.40 15.16
N LEU A 62 0.50 12.68 16.01
CA LEU A 62 0.63 12.11 17.34
C LEU A 62 0.29 13.17 18.40
N PHE A 63 -0.32 12.72 19.50
CA PHE A 63 -0.49 13.59 20.67
C PHE A 63 0.87 13.96 21.27
N SER A 64 1.08 15.24 21.50
CA SER A 64 2.33 15.77 22.09
C SER A 64 2.33 15.77 23.61
N SER A 65 1.15 15.93 24.25
CA SER A 65 1.02 16.07 25.69
C SER A 65 -0.34 15.59 26.21
N GLN A 66 -0.42 15.42 27.54
CA GLN A 66 -1.70 15.11 28.20
C GLN A 66 -2.69 16.26 28.05
N GLU A 67 -2.21 17.51 28.12
CA GLU A 67 -3.06 18.70 27.96
C GLU A 67 -3.73 18.73 26.58
N GLU A 68 -3.01 18.32 25.52
CA GLU A 68 -3.59 18.20 24.18
C GLU A 68 -4.68 17.12 24.14
N ILE A 69 -4.46 15.99 24.82
CA ILE A 69 -5.46 14.90 24.90
C ILE A 69 -6.73 15.40 25.61
N ASP A 70 -6.57 16.07 26.77
CA ASP A 70 -7.67 16.55 27.58
C ASP A 70 -8.53 17.61 26.86
N ASN A 71 -7.94 18.34 25.91
CA ASN A 71 -8.61 19.35 25.08
C ASN A 71 -9.05 18.82 23.69
N SER A 72 -8.92 17.51 23.45
CA SER A 72 -9.29 16.88 22.18
C SER A 72 -10.54 15.99 22.34
N PRO A 73 -11.25 15.65 21.24
CA PRO A 73 -12.31 14.65 21.26
C PRO A 73 -11.84 13.35 21.89
N THR A 74 -12.66 12.76 22.75
CA THR A 74 -12.32 11.50 23.44
C THR A 74 -12.22 10.34 22.45
N GLN A 75 -11.08 9.67 22.41
CA GLN A 75 -10.90 8.51 21.54
C GLN A 75 -11.26 7.20 22.24
N ASN A 76 -12.30 6.51 21.74
CA ASN A 76 -12.84 5.26 22.29
C ASN A 76 -12.47 4.07 21.38
N LEU A 77 -11.17 3.83 21.18
CA LEU A 77 -10.66 2.86 20.21
C LEU A 77 -9.96 1.66 20.90
N GLY A 78 -10.39 1.33 22.11
CA GLY A 78 -9.98 0.10 22.80
C GLY A 78 -8.73 0.22 23.67
N SER A 79 -8.13 1.40 23.81
CA SER A 79 -7.07 1.67 24.78
C SER A 79 -7.18 3.09 25.34
N THR A 80 -6.67 3.28 26.55
CA THR A 80 -6.49 4.63 27.12
C THR A 80 -5.42 5.37 26.33
N VAL A 81 -5.78 6.54 25.82
CA VAL A 81 -4.88 7.40 25.03
C VAL A 81 -3.84 8.06 25.90
N LYS A 82 -2.61 8.12 25.43
CA LYS A 82 -1.47 8.74 26.09
C LYS A 82 -0.66 9.59 25.09
N PRO A 83 0.19 10.50 25.54
CA PRO A 83 1.13 11.19 24.66
C PRO A 83 1.90 10.20 23.80
N GLY A 84 2.09 10.53 22.52
CA GLY A 84 2.68 9.65 21.52
C GLY A 84 1.71 8.70 20.83
N ASP A 85 0.43 8.65 21.22
CA ASP A 85 -0.62 7.93 20.50
C ASP A 85 -1.11 8.73 19.30
N ILE A 86 -1.66 8.02 18.31
CA ILE A 86 -2.21 8.64 17.11
C ILE A 86 -3.48 9.40 17.47
N LYS A 87 -3.53 10.66 17.04
CA LYS A 87 -4.69 11.55 17.13
C LYS A 87 -5.54 11.40 15.87
N TYR A 88 -6.84 11.20 16.04
CA TYR A 88 -7.79 11.07 14.94
C TYR A 88 -8.76 12.24 14.86
N ARG A 89 -9.29 12.43 13.65
CA ARG A 89 -10.28 13.47 13.36
C ARG A 89 -11.67 12.99 13.77
N ASP A 90 -12.36 13.83 14.55
CA ASP A 90 -13.80 13.75 14.74
C ASP A 90 -14.50 14.20 13.45
N VAL A 91 -15.14 13.28 12.77
CA VAL A 91 -15.74 13.52 11.44
C VAL A 91 -17.17 14.01 11.57
N ASN A 92 -17.91 13.52 12.58
CA ASN A 92 -19.29 13.88 12.83
C ASN A 92 -19.46 15.08 13.77
N GLY A 93 -18.40 15.49 14.49
CA GLY A 93 -18.36 16.66 15.39
C GLY A 93 -19.08 16.43 16.71
N ASP A 94 -19.19 15.18 17.19
CA ASP A 94 -19.90 14.86 18.43
C ASP A 94 -19.00 14.85 19.68
N GLY A 95 -17.71 15.18 19.52
CA GLY A 95 -16.71 15.23 20.60
C GLY A 95 -16.13 13.86 20.98
N LYS A 96 -16.39 12.82 20.18
CA LYS A 96 -15.87 11.47 20.39
C LYS A 96 -15.29 10.92 19.10
N ILE A 97 -14.32 10.03 19.22
CA ILE A 97 -13.78 9.25 18.09
C ILE A 97 -14.19 7.80 18.31
N ASP A 98 -15.10 7.32 17.49
CA ASP A 98 -15.62 5.96 17.56
C ASP A 98 -15.92 5.39 16.17
N GLY A 99 -16.71 4.29 16.10
CA GLY A 99 -17.09 3.68 14.84
C GLY A 99 -17.79 4.63 13.85
N SER A 100 -18.39 5.73 14.33
CA SER A 100 -19.08 6.72 13.48
C SER A 100 -18.12 7.54 12.62
N ASP A 101 -16.87 7.71 13.07
CA ASP A 101 -15.83 8.49 12.38
C ASP A 101 -15.06 7.72 11.31
N GLN A 102 -15.34 6.43 11.18
CA GLN A 102 -14.74 5.67 10.10
C GLN A 102 -15.31 6.10 8.74
N VAL A 103 -14.45 6.55 7.86
CA VAL A 103 -14.77 6.99 6.51
C VAL A 103 -14.02 6.19 5.45
N MET A 104 -14.38 6.34 4.20
CA MET A 104 -13.56 5.83 3.10
C MET A 104 -12.30 6.71 2.98
N ILE A 105 -11.16 6.19 3.46
CA ILE A 105 -9.87 6.88 3.39
C ILE A 105 -9.15 6.65 2.06
N SER A 106 -9.52 5.61 1.30
CA SER A 106 -9.09 5.41 -0.07
C SER A 106 -10.17 4.70 -0.89
N PRO A 107 -10.41 5.13 -2.15
CA PRO A 107 -11.27 4.40 -3.06
C PRO A 107 -10.65 3.08 -3.55
N TYR A 108 -9.40 2.80 -3.18
CA TYR A 108 -8.65 1.62 -3.56
C TYR A 108 -8.44 0.71 -2.35
N GLY A 109 -8.43 -0.60 -2.60
CA GLY A 109 -8.03 -1.63 -1.64
C GLY A 109 -6.63 -2.17 -1.94
N THR A 110 -6.32 -3.31 -1.37
CA THR A 110 -5.05 -4.03 -1.62
C THR A 110 -4.95 -4.65 -3.01
N THR A 111 -6.10 -4.96 -3.64
CA THR A 111 -6.15 -5.44 -5.01
C THR A 111 -6.01 -4.26 -5.98
N PRO A 112 -5.00 -4.24 -6.84
CA PRO A 112 -4.80 -3.14 -7.77
C PRO A 112 -5.91 -3.11 -8.84
N ARG A 113 -6.38 -1.90 -9.19
CA ARG A 113 -7.28 -1.73 -10.33
C ARG A 113 -6.56 -1.70 -11.66
N ILE A 114 -5.28 -1.36 -11.67
CA ILE A 114 -4.43 -1.35 -12.86
C ILE A 114 -3.30 -2.35 -12.67
N GLN A 115 -3.13 -3.21 -13.66
CA GLN A 115 -1.99 -4.10 -13.78
C GLN A 115 -1.42 -3.97 -15.19
N TYR A 116 -0.12 -3.97 -15.32
CA TYR A 116 0.55 -3.84 -16.60
C TYR A 116 1.86 -4.60 -16.64
N GLY A 117 2.23 -5.01 -17.86
CA GLY A 117 3.51 -5.64 -18.14
C GLY A 117 4.01 -5.22 -19.51
N LEU A 118 5.32 -5.00 -19.62
CA LEU A 118 6.01 -4.63 -20.85
C LEU A 118 7.25 -5.51 -21.00
N GLY A 119 7.38 -6.20 -22.12
CA GLY A 119 8.52 -7.03 -22.44
C GLY A 119 9.06 -6.73 -23.82
N MET A 120 10.36 -6.79 -23.96
CA MET A 120 11.04 -6.69 -25.24
C MET A 120 12.14 -7.74 -25.33
N ASN A 121 12.19 -8.46 -26.45
CA ASN A 121 13.29 -9.33 -26.78
C ASN A 121 13.89 -8.86 -28.11
N VAL A 122 15.21 -8.79 -28.14
CA VAL A 122 15.97 -8.41 -29.34
C VAL A 122 16.97 -9.53 -29.63
N THR A 123 16.96 -10.03 -30.84
CA THR A 123 17.99 -10.93 -31.33
C THR A 123 18.77 -10.24 -32.43
N TYR A 124 20.07 -10.12 -32.23
CA TYR A 124 20.99 -9.60 -33.26
C TYR A 124 22.14 -10.58 -33.50
N LYS A 125 22.12 -11.20 -34.67
CA LYS A 125 23.08 -12.26 -35.04
C LYS A 125 23.08 -13.37 -33.98
N LYS A 126 24.16 -13.47 -33.22
CA LYS A 126 24.34 -14.48 -32.17
C LYS A 126 23.97 -13.99 -30.76
N PHE A 127 23.66 -12.73 -30.64
CA PHE A 127 23.30 -12.13 -29.35
C PHE A 127 21.78 -12.08 -29.22
N ASP A 128 21.30 -12.30 -28.01
CA ASP A 128 19.93 -12.07 -27.61
C ASP A 128 19.89 -11.29 -26.31
N PHE A 129 18.92 -10.36 -26.27
CA PHE A 129 18.67 -9.48 -25.13
C PHE A 129 17.19 -9.52 -24.81
N GLY A 130 16.85 -9.69 -23.56
CA GLY A 130 15.48 -9.68 -23.08
C GLY A 130 15.31 -8.79 -21.85
N VAL A 131 14.24 -7.99 -21.83
CA VAL A 131 13.84 -7.22 -20.66
C VAL A 131 12.35 -7.40 -20.40
N PHE A 132 11.98 -7.41 -19.12
CA PHE A 132 10.59 -7.41 -18.72
C PHE A 132 10.35 -6.53 -17.51
N PHE A 133 9.35 -5.66 -17.63
CA PHE A 133 8.84 -4.82 -16.57
C PHE A 133 7.41 -5.20 -16.25
N ASN A 134 7.02 -5.16 -14.99
CA ASN A 134 5.63 -5.24 -14.59
C ASN A 134 5.34 -4.27 -13.46
N GLY A 135 4.07 -3.94 -13.31
CA GLY A 135 3.67 -3.05 -12.24
C GLY A 135 2.18 -3.06 -11.98
N SER A 136 1.80 -2.34 -10.96
CA SER A 136 0.42 -2.11 -10.61
C SER A 136 0.19 -0.68 -10.12
N ALA A 137 -1.05 -0.20 -10.31
CA ALA A 137 -1.45 1.12 -9.85
C ALA A 137 -2.91 1.12 -9.35
N LYS A 138 -3.31 2.22 -8.74
CA LYS A 138 -4.61 2.37 -8.06
C LYS A 138 -4.80 1.28 -7.00
N ARG A 139 -3.82 1.21 -6.08
CA ARG A 139 -3.75 0.26 -4.99
C ARG A 139 -3.33 0.95 -3.69
N THR A 140 -3.96 0.55 -2.60
CA THR A 140 -3.60 1.01 -1.25
C THR A 140 -3.03 -0.16 -0.45
N ILE A 141 -1.97 0.10 0.31
CA ILE A 141 -1.40 -0.84 1.26
C ILE A 141 -1.58 -0.28 2.66
N MET A 142 -2.00 -1.14 3.60
CA MET A 142 -2.06 -0.83 5.03
C MET A 142 -0.91 -1.54 5.72
N ILE A 143 -0.01 -0.78 6.38
CA ILE A 143 1.15 -1.35 7.07
C ILE A 143 0.91 -1.65 8.56
N SER A 144 -0.28 -1.32 9.09
CA SER A 144 -0.67 -1.60 10.47
C SER A 144 -0.74 -3.09 10.83
N GLY A 145 -0.88 -3.96 9.82
CA GLY A 145 -0.90 -5.42 10.03
C GLY A 145 0.47 -6.06 10.20
N ILE A 146 1.54 -5.32 9.99
CA ILE A 146 2.90 -5.73 10.34
C ILE A 146 2.99 -5.46 11.83
N SER A 147 2.98 -6.49 12.68
CA SER A 147 3.01 -6.33 14.14
C SER A 147 4.22 -5.47 14.59
N PRO A 148 4.12 -4.13 14.54
CA PRO A 148 5.28 -3.27 14.70
C PRO A 148 5.55 -2.96 16.17
N PHE A 149 4.64 -3.35 17.08
CA PHE A 149 4.54 -2.70 18.37
C PHE A 149 5.05 -3.52 19.54
N GLY A 150 5.94 -4.50 19.31
CA GLY A 150 6.59 -5.19 20.41
C GLY A 150 5.57 -5.67 21.45
N GLN A 151 4.58 -6.46 21.02
CA GLN A 151 3.80 -7.25 21.98
C GLN A 151 4.73 -8.27 22.63
N SER A 152 4.42 -8.73 23.82
CA SER A 152 5.27 -9.56 24.68
C SER A 152 6.04 -10.70 23.98
N ASP A 153 5.57 -11.15 22.84
CA ASP A 153 6.14 -12.27 22.06
C ASP A 153 6.79 -11.83 20.74
N TYR A 154 6.85 -10.53 20.43
CA TYR A 154 7.37 -10.02 19.16
C TYR A 154 8.42 -8.93 19.36
N ASN A 155 9.50 -9.05 18.63
CA ASN A 155 10.52 -8.02 18.56
C ASN A 155 10.06 -6.84 17.69
N VAL A 156 10.49 -5.64 18.06
CA VAL A 156 10.29 -4.43 17.23
C VAL A 156 11.28 -4.46 16.07
N MET A 157 10.79 -4.13 14.87
CA MET A 157 11.66 -4.00 13.71
C MET A 157 12.57 -2.77 13.86
N GLN A 158 13.81 -2.86 13.37
CA GLN A 158 14.84 -1.83 13.52
C GLN A 158 14.35 -0.45 13.05
N PHE A 159 13.72 -0.36 11.89
CA PHE A 159 13.22 0.90 11.32
C PHE A 159 12.12 1.58 12.17
N ILE A 160 11.44 0.83 13.05
CA ILE A 160 10.47 1.35 14.01
C ILE A 160 11.21 1.83 15.26
N ALA A 161 12.17 1.03 15.74
CA ALA A 161 13.00 1.39 16.89
C ALA A 161 13.83 2.66 16.64
N ASP A 162 14.17 2.94 15.38
CA ASP A 162 14.95 4.11 15.01
C ASP A 162 14.16 5.43 15.03
N ASP A 163 12.82 5.39 14.90
CA ASP A 163 12.01 6.61 14.76
C ASP A 163 10.58 6.43 15.33
N TYR A 164 10.49 6.06 16.61
CA TYR A 164 9.22 6.04 17.34
C TYR A 164 9.17 7.12 18.42
N TRP A 165 7.96 7.49 18.78
CA TRP A 165 7.74 8.40 19.91
C TRP A 165 8.03 7.69 21.24
N SER A 166 8.77 8.33 22.14
CA SER A 166 9.00 7.86 23.51
C SER A 166 9.05 9.02 24.50
N GLU A 167 8.85 8.74 25.78
CA GLU A 167 8.95 9.75 26.83
C GLU A 167 10.37 10.33 26.94
N SER A 168 11.39 9.56 26.61
CA SER A 168 12.79 10.02 26.56
C SER A 168 13.13 10.82 25.29
N ASN A 169 12.32 10.69 24.23
CA ASN A 169 12.43 11.44 22.98
C ASN A 169 11.02 11.76 22.46
N PRO A 170 10.35 12.79 23.07
CA PRO A 170 8.96 13.13 22.75
C PRO A 170 8.86 13.91 21.42
N ASN A 171 9.20 13.26 20.32
CA ASN A 171 9.13 13.83 18.98
C ASN A 171 7.72 13.69 18.38
N PRO A 172 6.93 14.79 18.27
CA PRO A 172 5.59 14.73 17.67
C PRO A 172 5.60 14.40 16.18
N ASN A 173 6.75 14.49 15.52
CA ASN A 173 6.95 14.14 14.12
C ASN A 173 7.56 12.74 13.92
N ALA A 174 7.66 11.93 14.98
CA ALA A 174 8.11 10.54 14.86
C ALA A 174 7.24 9.78 13.84
N LYS A 175 7.88 8.93 13.04
CA LYS A 175 7.16 8.13 12.02
C LYS A 175 6.28 7.06 12.62
N TYR A 176 6.55 6.69 13.87
CA TYR A 176 5.82 5.64 14.57
C TYR A 176 5.34 6.15 15.93
N PRO A 177 4.11 5.75 16.34
CA PRO A 177 3.57 6.14 17.63
C PRO A 177 4.34 5.46 18.77
N ARG A 178 4.01 5.81 20.01
CA ARG A 178 4.56 5.13 21.18
C ARG A 178 4.33 3.63 21.11
N LEU A 179 5.29 2.87 21.60
CA LEU A 179 5.21 1.43 21.69
C LEU A 179 4.44 0.98 22.94
N GLY A 180 3.95 -0.25 22.94
CA GLY A 180 3.26 -0.88 24.07
C GLY A 180 3.55 -2.36 24.13
N LEU A 181 3.48 -2.93 25.33
CA LEU A 181 3.76 -4.34 25.58
C LEU A 181 2.59 -5.26 25.23
N THR A 182 1.37 -4.72 25.20
CA THR A 182 0.15 -5.49 24.93
C THR A 182 -0.74 -4.81 23.91
N SER A 183 -1.57 -5.58 23.22
CA SER A 183 -2.57 -5.05 22.29
C SER A 183 -3.56 -4.07 22.95
N SER A 184 -3.89 -4.30 24.21
CA SER A 184 -4.78 -3.41 24.98
C SER A 184 -4.15 -2.03 25.28
N GLN A 185 -2.83 -1.92 25.25
CA GLN A 185 -2.12 -0.64 25.43
C GLN A 185 -1.98 0.16 24.14
N THR A 186 -2.11 -0.48 22.99
CA THR A 186 -1.86 0.10 21.67
C THR A 186 -3.04 0.00 20.71
N ALA A 187 -4.22 -0.41 21.19
CA ALA A 187 -5.40 -0.60 20.35
C ALA A 187 -5.74 0.66 19.54
N ASN A 188 -5.63 1.85 20.15
CA ASN A 188 -5.80 3.12 19.46
C ASN A 188 -4.84 3.29 18.25
N ASN A 189 -3.61 2.81 18.38
CA ASN A 189 -2.57 3.00 17.36
C ASN A 189 -2.63 1.96 16.24
N THR A 190 -3.39 0.87 16.42
CA THR A 190 -3.42 -0.24 15.45
C THR A 190 -4.64 -0.22 14.55
N VAL A 191 -5.60 0.67 14.76
CA VAL A 191 -6.78 0.79 13.91
C VAL A 191 -6.41 1.22 12.49
N ALA A 192 -7.20 0.76 11.53
CA ALA A 192 -7.05 1.19 10.14
C ALA A 192 -7.21 2.70 10.01
N SER A 193 -6.21 3.38 9.49
CA SER A 193 -6.19 4.84 9.40
C SER A 193 -5.27 5.35 8.29
N THR A 194 -5.38 6.63 7.98
CA THR A 194 -4.48 7.28 7.03
C THR A 194 -3.02 7.28 7.51
N TYR A 195 -2.78 7.12 8.82
CA TYR A 195 -1.43 7.00 9.38
C TYR A 195 -0.68 5.79 8.82
N TRP A 196 -1.35 4.68 8.68
CA TRP A 196 -0.80 3.40 8.20
C TRP A 196 -0.97 3.19 6.70
N MET A 197 -1.73 4.06 6.05
CA MET A 197 -2.00 3.96 4.63
C MET A 197 -0.78 4.36 3.80
N ARG A 198 -0.43 3.54 2.82
CA ARG A 198 0.64 3.81 1.87
C ARG A 198 0.14 3.63 0.44
N ASN A 199 0.73 4.38 -0.47
CA ASN A 199 0.55 4.15 -1.90
C ASN A 199 1.17 2.80 -2.27
N GLY A 200 0.37 1.91 -2.85
CA GLY A 200 0.82 0.58 -3.26
C GLY A 200 1.21 0.50 -4.73
N ASN A 201 1.29 1.61 -5.45
CA ASN A 201 1.71 1.63 -6.84
C ASN A 201 3.19 1.26 -6.95
N PHE A 202 3.54 0.51 -7.97
CA PHE A 202 4.95 0.21 -8.25
C PHE A 202 5.17 -0.12 -9.72
N ILE A 203 6.38 0.05 -10.18
CA ILE A 203 6.94 -0.57 -11.36
C ILE A 203 8.18 -1.38 -10.96
N ARG A 204 8.26 -2.60 -11.46
CA ARG A 204 9.35 -3.52 -11.18
C ARG A 204 10.10 -3.84 -12.47
N PHE A 205 11.40 -3.64 -12.47
CA PHE A 205 12.31 -4.24 -13.44
C PHE A 205 12.49 -5.70 -13.06
N LYS A 206 11.67 -6.56 -13.69
CA LYS A 206 11.52 -7.93 -13.24
C LYS A 206 12.61 -8.83 -13.79
N THR A 207 12.90 -8.74 -15.09
CA THR A 207 13.86 -9.64 -15.72
C THR A 207 14.75 -8.91 -16.69
N LEU A 208 16.02 -9.25 -16.66
CA LEU A 208 17.03 -8.90 -17.66
C LEU A 208 17.74 -10.18 -18.07
N GLU A 209 17.85 -10.44 -19.36
CA GLU A 209 18.59 -11.57 -19.90
C GLU A 209 19.51 -11.11 -21.02
N LEU A 210 20.74 -11.59 -21.02
CA LEU A 210 21.73 -11.42 -22.09
C LEU A 210 22.24 -12.77 -22.49
N GLY A 211 22.09 -13.14 -23.75
CA GLY A 211 22.51 -14.43 -24.28
C GLY A 211 23.44 -14.31 -25.47
N TYR A 212 24.28 -15.33 -25.64
CA TYR A 212 25.13 -15.52 -26.81
C TYR A 212 25.03 -16.96 -27.32
N LYS A 213 24.69 -17.11 -28.58
CA LYS A 213 24.58 -18.41 -29.29
C LYS A 213 25.86 -18.74 -30.05
N PHE A 214 26.37 -19.93 -29.84
CA PHE A 214 27.51 -20.48 -30.58
C PHE A 214 27.14 -21.83 -31.22
N LYS A 215 28.06 -22.41 -31.96
CA LYS A 215 27.76 -23.59 -32.79
C LYS A 215 27.14 -24.77 -32.01
N TYR A 216 27.53 -24.96 -30.78
CA TYR A 216 27.16 -26.12 -29.96
C TYR A 216 26.27 -25.80 -28.75
N GLY A 217 25.86 -24.55 -28.58
CA GLY A 217 25.03 -24.15 -27.42
C GLY A 217 24.80 -22.65 -27.30
N ARG A 218 24.22 -22.27 -26.17
CA ARG A 218 23.96 -20.89 -25.78
C ARG A 218 24.45 -20.67 -24.35
N VAL A 219 25.17 -19.62 -24.11
CA VAL A 219 25.46 -19.10 -22.75
C VAL A 219 24.62 -17.87 -22.52
N TYR A 220 24.18 -17.65 -21.29
CA TYR A 220 23.40 -16.48 -20.92
C TYR A 220 23.62 -16.06 -19.49
N LEU A 221 23.38 -14.78 -19.22
CA LEU A 221 23.27 -14.19 -17.88
C LEU A 221 21.81 -13.77 -17.71
N ASN A 222 21.24 -14.11 -16.57
CA ASN A 222 19.87 -13.74 -16.20
C ASN A 222 19.86 -13.08 -14.83
N GLY A 223 19.10 -11.98 -14.71
CA GLY A 223 18.81 -11.30 -13.46
C GLY A 223 17.30 -11.20 -13.27
N ASP A 224 16.84 -11.58 -12.07
CA ASP A 224 15.44 -11.45 -11.68
C ASP A 224 15.28 -10.46 -10.51
N ASN A 225 14.13 -9.75 -10.48
CA ASN A 225 13.79 -8.77 -9.43
C ASN A 225 14.88 -7.70 -9.23
N ILE A 226 15.37 -7.12 -10.32
CA ILE A 226 16.53 -6.22 -10.36
C ILE A 226 16.29 -4.94 -9.57
N ALA A 227 15.09 -4.32 -9.74
CA ALA A 227 14.72 -3.11 -9.05
C ALA A 227 13.20 -2.98 -8.92
N VAL A 228 12.76 -2.28 -7.87
CA VAL A 228 11.37 -1.88 -7.66
C VAL A 228 11.36 -0.38 -7.38
N PHE A 229 10.48 0.34 -8.07
CA PHE A 229 10.25 1.78 -7.91
C PHE A 229 8.81 1.96 -7.44
N SER A 230 8.60 2.64 -6.30
CA SER A 230 7.29 2.89 -5.67
C SER A 230 7.18 4.30 -5.11
#